data_18e5d7651734c9c74534b4084eb3e561
#
_entry.id   18e5d7651734c9c74534b4084eb3e561
#
_cell.length_a   1.000
_cell.length_b   1.000
_cell.length_c   1.000
_cell.angle_alpha   90.00
_cell.angle_beta   90.00
_cell.angle_gamma   90.00
#
_symmetry.space_group_name_H-M   'P 1'
#
loop_
_entity.id
_entity.type
_entity.pdbx_description
1 polymer ?
#
loop_
_entity_poly.entity_id
_entity_poly.type
_entity_poly.pdbx_seq_one_letter_code
_entity_poly.pdbx_strand_id
1 'polypeptide(L)'
;MNALRWHAARDLRLSQVQPRQPGPGEVLLQVAYCGICGSDLHEYADGPHSIPQHAAHPLSGCRAPLTLGHEFCGQVVALGPDVDPSLLGQRVAVEPEYRCGECQYCRMGQYNLCESMGFIGLMGDGGFAEQALVPAYMLHRLPERVSFKQAAVLEPAAVAYHALNQSSLLAGDSCVVFGLGPIGLLLVLLARLRGVERIYAVDLDPERRRLALELGASAALDGADPQLQERLRQLSDGGLDTAFEAAGTQQTLSHALHCLRKGGETVLVGLMGEVHFDAFHLVNNELRLLSSVGYRHVYPELIELLASGRLDLSRLVTRCLALEQAVEQGFEALLQDKSQIKVLVNPTPALAEA
;
A
#
# COMPACT_ATOMS: atom_id res chain seq x y z
N MET A 1 2.04 -27.34 -0.46
CA MET A 1 1.85 -26.14 -1.27
C MET A 1 3.15 -25.39 -1.43
N ASN A 2 3.33 -24.67 -2.53
CA ASN A 2 4.47 -23.80 -2.74
C ASN A 2 4.27 -22.46 -1.98
N ALA A 3 5.34 -21.94 -1.39
CA ALA A 3 5.37 -20.66 -0.72
C ALA A 3 6.75 -20.01 -0.81
N LEU A 4 6.81 -18.69 -0.97
CA LEU A 4 8.05 -17.91 -0.90
C LEU A 4 8.34 -17.52 0.54
N ARG A 5 9.37 -18.11 1.11
CA ARG A 5 9.74 -17.93 2.52
C ARG A 5 10.99 -17.07 2.65
N TRP A 6 10.86 -16.01 3.42
CA TRP A 6 11.98 -15.17 3.82
C TRP A 6 12.73 -15.77 5.00
N HIS A 7 14.04 -15.98 4.85
CA HIS A 7 14.93 -16.53 5.87
C HIS A 7 15.87 -15.47 6.45
N ALA A 8 16.36 -14.59 5.60
CA ALA A 8 17.23 -13.45 5.93
C ALA A 8 17.25 -12.48 4.75
N ALA A 9 17.94 -11.33 4.91
CA ALA A 9 18.24 -10.44 3.80
C ALA A 9 18.88 -11.21 2.64
N ARG A 10 18.40 -10.98 1.41
CA ARG A 10 18.79 -11.68 0.18
C ARG A 10 18.57 -13.19 0.18
N ASP A 11 17.78 -13.70 1.12
CA ASP A 11 17.48 -15.13 1.23
C ASP A 11 15.97 -15.36 1.26
N LEU A 12 15.36 -15.30 0.08
CA LEU A 12 13.94 -15.58 -0.18
C LEU A 12 13.84 -16.87 -1.02
N ARG A 13 13.24 -17.92 -0.46
CA ARG A 13 13.25 -19.27 -1.05
C ARG A 13 11.85 -19.76 -1.38
N LEU A 14 11.68 -20.31 -2.57
CA LEU A 14 10.51 -21.13 -2.87
C LEU A 14 10.63 -22.45 -2.10
N SER A 15 9.66 -22.72 -1.24
CA SER A 15 9.66 -23.86 -0.33
C SER A 15 8.35 -24.63 -0.42
N GLN A 16 8.44 -25.96 -0.26
CA GLN A 16 7.26 -26.79 -0.03
C GLN A 16 6.88 -26.73 1.44
N VAL A 17 5.69 -26.22 1.74
CA VAL A 17 5.14 -26.14 3.08
C VAL A 17 3.84 -26.91 3.18
N GLN A 18 3.55 -27.46 4.38
CA GLN A 18 2.25 -28.08 4.62
C GLN A 18 1.26 -27.00 5.11
N PRO A 19 0.11 -26.81 4.44
CA PRO A 19 -0.89 -25.88 4.90
C PRO A 19 -1.45 -26.37 6.25
N ARG A 20 -1.54 -25.45 7.22
CA ARG A 20 -2.22 -25.70 8.49
C ARG A 20 -3.73 -25.65 8.26
N GLN A 21 -4.49 -26.46 8.96
CA GLN A 21 -5.95 -26.32 8.99
C GLN A 21 -6.35 -25.02 9.71
N PRO A 22 -7.41 -24.33 9.25
CA PRO A 22 -7.86 -23.11 9.92
C PRO A 22 -8.38 -23.40 11.31
N GLY A 23 -7.89 -22.63 12.29
CA GLY A 23 -8.35 -22.63 13.68
C GLY A 23 -9.60 -21.78 13.88
N PRO A 24 -10.05 -21.61 15.15
CA PRO A 24 -11.22 -20.77 15.46
C PRO A 24 -11.05 -19.34 14.92
N GLY A 25 -12.07 -18.84 14.21
CA GLY A 25 -12.05 -17.50 13.60
C GLY A 25 -11.11 -17.32 12.40
N GLU A 26 -10.48 -18.39 11.90
CA GLU A 26 -9.60 -18.35 10.71
C GLU A 26 -10.27 -18.98 9.50
N VAL A 27 -9.82 -18.58 8.31
CA VAL A 27 -10.16 -19.20 7.03
C VAL A 27 -8.89 -19.61 6.30
N LEU A 28 -9.00 -20.62 5.44
CA LEU A 28 -7.98 -20.94 4.44
C LEU A 28 -8.39 -20.31 3.11
N LEU A 29 -7.52 -19.47 2.60
CA LEU A 29 -7.70 -18.76 1.32
C LEU A 29 -6.81 -19.40 0.27
N GLN A 30 -7.36 -19.74 -0.90
CA GLN A 30 -6.58 -19.99 -2.11
C GLN A 30 -6.25 -18.64 -2.74
N VAL A 31 -4.97 -18.32 -2.86
CA VAL A 31 -4.50 -17.01 -3.30
C VAL A 31 -4.55 -16.90 -4.82
N ALA A 32 -5.25 -15.88 -5.32
CA ALA A 32 -5.30 -15.58 -6.75
C ALA A 32 -4.13 -14.70 -7.19
N TYR A 33 -3.94 -13.57 -6.49
CA TYR A 33 -2.83 -12.65 -6.72
C TYR A 33 -2.33 -12.07 -5.41
N CYS A 34 -1.00 -11.80 -5.39
CA CYS A 34 -0.34 -11.05 -4.34
C CYS A 34 0.60 -10.01 -4.96
N GLY A 35 0.48 -8.74 -4.58
CA GLY A 35 1.35 -7.65 -5.03
C GLY A 35 2.69 -7.65 -4.30
N ILE A 36 3.75 -7.24 -5.01
CA ILE A 36 5.05 -6.94 -4.39
C ILE A 36 5.03 -5.48 -3.94
N CYS A 37 5.26 -5.26 -2.64
CA CYS A 37 5.34 -3.95 -2.01
C CYS A 37 6.78 -3.47 -1.83
N GLY A 38 6.97 -2.15 -1.65
CA GLY A 38 8.25 -1.58 -1.26
C GLY A 38 8.78 -2.14 0.08
N SER A 39 7.89 -2.41 1.04
CA SER A 39 8.26 -3.04 2.33
C SER A 39 8.78 -4.47 2.16
N ASP A 40 8.21 -5.28 1.25
CA ASP A 40 8.75 -6.60 0.91
C ASP A 40 10.17 -6.48 0.34
N LEU A 41 10.42 -5.47 -0.52
CA LEU A 41 11.73 -5.21 -1.10
C LEU A 41 12.75 -4.77 -0.05
N HIS A 42 12.35 -3.96 0.94
CA HIS A 42 13.21 -3.57 2.06
C HIS A 42 13.59 -4.78 2.91
N GLU A 43 12.60 -5.60 3.30
CA GLU A 43 12.88 -6.84 4.04
C GLU A 43 13.79 -7.79 3.25
N TYR A 44 13.62 -7.88 1.94
CA TYR A 44 14.47 -8.69 1.08
C TYR A 44 15.87 -8.11 0.94
N ALA A 45 16.01 -6.79 0.76
CA ALA A 45 17.30 -6.15 0.46
C ALA A 45 18.27 -6.18 1.64
N ASP A 46 17.79 -5.74 2.80
CA ASP A 46 18.61 -5.47 3.99
C ASP A 46 17.89 -5.70 5.33
N GLY A 47 16.71 -6.37 5.31
CA GLY A 47 15.96 -6.72 6.52
C GLY A 47 16.71 -7.64 7.50
N PRO A 48 16.17 -7.84 8.72
CA PRO A 48 14.78 -7.55 9.06
C PRO A 48 14.55 -6.11 9.51
N HIS A 49 13.46 -5.50 9.06
CA HIS A 49 12.95 -4.23 9.57
C HIS A 49 11.71 -4.46 10.45
N SER A 50 10.76 -5.24 9.94
CA SER A 50 9.49 -5.55 10.61
C SER A 50 9.33 -7.02 10.96
N ILE A 51 10.04 -7.91 10.26
CA ILE A 51 9.93 -9.37 10.43
C ILE A 51 10.45 -9.79 11.81
N PRO A 52 9.62 -10.43 12.65
CA PRO A 52 10.04 -10.89 13.96
C PRO A 52 11.10 -12.00 13.85
N GLN A 53 12.26 -11.84 14.47
CA GLN A 53 13.32 -12.86 14.51
C GLN A 53 13.46 -13.52 15.88
N HIS A 54 13.53 -12.72 16.94
CA HIS A 54 13.87 -13.20 18.28
C HIS A 54 12.64 -13.60 19.10
N ALA A 55 11.58 -12.82 19.03
CA ALA A 55 10.29 -13.10 19.69
C ALA A 55 9.21 -13.23 18.62
N ALA A 56 8.25 -14.11 18.82
CA ALA A 56 7.08 -14.22 17.96
C ALA A 56 6.21 -12.96 18.08
N HIS A 57 5.58 -12.55 16.97
CA HIS A 57 4.61 -11.47 17.02
C HIS A 57 3.41 -11.85 17.90
N PRO A 58 2.94 -10.96 18.79
CA PRO A 58 1.98 -11.32 19.85
C PRO A 58 0.63 -11.83 19.34
N LEU A 59 0.16 -11.35 18.17
CA LEU A 59 -1.14 -11.74 17.61
C LEU A 59 -1.06 -12.89 16.62
N SER A 60 -0.02 -12.96 15.80
CA SER A 60 0.14 -14.05 14.81
C SER A 60 0.84 -15.28 15.37
N GLY A 61 1.63 -15.12 16.45
CA GLY A 61 2.51 -16.18 16.96
C GLY A 61 3.67 -16.53 16.01
N CYS A 62 3.85 -15.80 14.90
CA CYS A 62 4.86 -16.09 13.89
C CYS A 62 6.19 -15.38 14.16
N ARG A 63 7.25 -15.99 13.64
CA ARG A 63 8.60 -15.41 13.52
C ARG A 63 9.27 -16.00 12.29
N ALA A 64 10.36 -15.38 11.85
CA ALA A 64 11.17 -15.93 10.75
C ALA A 64 11.62 -17.39 10.97
N PRO A 65 11.68 -18.22 9.91
CA PRO A 65 11.34 -17.90 8.53
C PRO A 65 9.81 -17.87 8.30
N LEU A 66 9.31 -16.91 7.53
CA LEU A 66 7.89 -16.74 7.22
C LEU A 66 7.65 -16.42 5.73
N THR A 67 6.41 -16.63 5.28
CA THR A 67 5.99 -16.32 3.91
C THR A 67 5.68 -14.83 3.78
N LEU A 68 6.28 -14.14 2.81
CA LEU A 68 6.02 -12.72 2.54
C LEU A 68 4.68 -12.49 1.79
N GLY A 69 4.36 -11.21 1.57
CA GLY A 69 3.25 -10.73 0.75
C GLY A 69 2.01 -10.37 1.55
N HIS A 70 1.69 -9.10 1.57
CA HIS A 70 0.55 -8.54 2.33
C HIS A 70 -0.53 -7.89 1.43
N GLU A 71 -0.29 -7.75 0.12
CA GLU A 71 -1.23 -7.17 -0.83
C GLU A 71 -1.94 -8.29 -1.63
N PHE A 72 -2.89 -9.03 -1.03
CA PHE A 72 -3.41 -10.22 -1.68
C PHE A 72 -4.93 -10.40 -1.59
N CYS A 73 -5.43 -11.23 -2.51
CA CYS A 73 -6.82 -11.60 -2.65
C CYS A 73 -6.94 -13.06 -3.12
N GLY A 74 -8.13 -13.62 -3.00
CA GLY A 74 -8.36 -15.00 -3.44
C GLY A 74 -9.76 -15.51 -3.13
N GLN A 75 -9.89 -16.83 -3.07
CA GLN A 75 -11.14 -17.51 -2.77
C GLN A 75 -11.04 -18.32 -1.46
N VAL A 76 -12.05 -18.21 -0.62
CA VAL A 76 -12.13 -18.99 0.64
C VAL A 76 -12.40 -20.45 0.31
N VAL A 77 -11.49 -21.36 0.70
CA VAL A 77 -11.60 -22.80 0.40
C VAL A 77 -11.85 -23.68 1.63
N ALA A 78 -11.61 -23.17 2.83
CA ALA A 78 -11.97 -23.86 4.07
C ALA A 78 -12.22 -22.84 5.20
N LEU A 79 -13.05 -23.24 6.16
CA LEU A 79 -13.43 -22.45 7.32
C LEU A 79 -12.97 -23.15 8.60
N GLY A 80 -12.47 -22.37 9.55
CA GLY A 80 -12.29 -22.84 10.91
C GLY A 80 -13.58 -22.77 11.73
N PRO A 81 -13.53 -23.27 12.97
CA PRO A 81 -14.64 -23.09 13.90
C PRO A 81 -15.00 -21.61 14.12
N ASP A 82 -16.26 -21.34 14.40
CA ASP A 82 -16.81 -20.00 14.71
C ASP A 82 -16.75 -18.99 13.56
N VAL A 83 -16.52 -19.45 12.33
CA VAL A 83 -16.57 -18.62 11.12
C VAL A 83 -17.93 -18.74 10.42
N ASP A 84 -18.45 -17.61 9.90
CA ASP A 84 -19.69 -17.58 9.13
C ASP A 84 -19.61 -18.53 7.92
N PRO A 85 -20.47 -19.58 7.85
CA PRO A 85 -20.46 -20.55 6.76
C PRO A 85 -20.65 -19.93 5.37
N SER A 86 -21.28 -18.77 5.28
CA SER A 86 -21.50 -18.05 4.02
C SER A 86 -20.21 -17.51 3.38
N LEU A 87 -19.09 -17.55 4.07
CA LEU A 87 -17.77 -17.19 3.54
C LEU A 87 -17.18 -18.26 2.63
N LEU A 88 -17.58 -19.54 2.79
CA LEU A 88 -17.05 -20.61 1.95
C LEU A 88 -17.33 -20.35 0.46
N GLY A 89 -16.30 -20.45 -0.36
CA GLY A 89 -16.37 -20.18 -1.79
C GLY A 89 -16.40 -18.71 -2.18
N GLN A 90 -16.44 -17.78 -1.23
CA GLN A 90 -16.47 -16.34 -1.53
C GLN A 90 -15.12 -15.86 -2.08
N ARG A 91 -15.21 -14.95 -3.06
CA ARG A 91 -14.07 -14.13 -3.54
C ARG A 91 -13.86 -12.99 -2.55
N VAL A 92 -12.61 -12.80 -2.09
CA VAL A 92 -12.31 -11.83 -1.05
C VAL A 92 -10.99 -11.10 -1.31
N ALA A 93 -10.91 -9.85 -0.84
CA ALA A 93 -9.66 -9.15 -0.60
C ALA A 93 -9.31 -9.24 0.88
N VAL A 94 -8.04 -9.22 1.19
CA VAL A 94 -7.53 -9.26 2.57
C VAL A 94 -7.08 -7.87 3.00
N GLU A 95 -7.61 -7.40 4.12
CA GLU A 95 -7.11 -6.24 4.87
C GLU A 95 -6.10 -6.76 5.89
N PRO A 96 -4.79 -6.73 5.60
CA PRO A 96 -3.80 -7.59 6.26
C PRO A 96 -3.37 -7.15 7.66
N GLU A 97 -4.02 -6.16 8.25
CA GLU A 97 -3.63 -5.60 9.55
C GLU A 97 -4.10 -6.47 10.72
N TYR A 98 -3.14 -7.00 11.49
CA TYR A 98 -3.43 -7.59 12.80
C TYR A 98 -3.85 -6.52 13.78
N ARG A 99 -4.93 -6.80 14.54
CA ARG A 99 -5.45 -5.93 15.60
C ARG A 99 -5.93 -6.72 16.80
N CYS A 100 -5.60 -6.27 18.02
CA CYS A 100 -5.96 -6.99 19.24
C CYS A 100 -7.44 -6.87 19.61
N GLY A 101 -8.15 -5.86 19.11
CA GLY A 101 -9.57 -5.60 19.42
C GLY A 101 -9.82 -4.95 20.81
N GLU A 102 -8.84 -4.92 21.72
CA GLU A 102 -9.03 -4.55 23.12
C GLU A 102 -8.24 -3.34 23.63
N CYS A 103 -7.15 -2.93 22.96
CA CYS A 103 -6.41 -1.73 23.32
C CYS A 103 -7.25 -0.46 23.10
N GLN A 104 -6.83 0.66 23.65
CA GLN A 104 -7.54 1.92 23.54
C GLN A 104 -7.81 2.33 22.08
N TYR A 105 -6.85 2.13 21.19
CA TYR A 105 -6.98 2.48 19.77
C TYR A 105 -8.00 1.59 19.05
N CYS A 106 -7.98 0.29 19.29
CA CYS A 106 -8.97 -0.64 18.74
C CYS A 106 -10.38 -0.28 19.20
N ARG A 107 -10.56 0.03 20.51
CA ARG A 107 -11.87 0.44 21.06
C ARG A 107 -12.39 1.76 20.48
N MET A 108 -11.49 2.66 20.05
CA MET A 108 -11.84 3.91 19.35
C MET A 108 -12.02 3.73 17.83
N GLY A 109 -11.90 2.51 17.30
CA GLY A 109 -11.95 2.26 15.86
C GLY A 109 -10.69 2.68 15.10
N GLN A 110 -9.62 3.03 15.81
CA GLN A 110 -8.32 3.43 15.24
C GLN A 110 -7.37 2.23 15.21
N TYR A 111 -7.84 1.10 14.65
CA TYR A 111 -7.11 -0.17 14.71
C TYR A 111 -5.77 -0.17 13.97
N ASN A 112 -5.57 0.73 13.00
CA ASN A 112 -4.27 0.97 12.38
C ASN A 112 -3.21 1.51 13.36
N LEU A 113 -3.62 1.94 14.56
CA LEU A 113 -2.76 2.38 15.68
C LEU A 113 -2.76 1.36 16.81
N CYS A 114 -3.19 0.12 16.57
CA CYS A 114 -3.19 -0.93 17.59
C CYS A 114 -1.79 -1.10 18.21
N GLU A 115 -1.70 -1.23 19.53
CA GLU A 115 -0.42 -1.41 20.24
C GLU A 115 0.33 -2.69 19.82
N SER A 116 -0.41 -3.68 19.30
CA SER A 116 0.13 -4.94 18.76
C SER A 116 -0.11 -5.04 17.25
N MET A 117 -0.16 -3.90 16.55
CA MET A 117 -0.40 -3.89 15.11
C MET A 117 0.73 -4.62 14.37
N GLY A 118 0.37 -5.34 13.33
CA GLY A 118 1.29 -6.01 12.41
C GLY A 118 0.59 -6.33 11.09
N PHE A 119 1.34 -6.83 10.14
CA PHE A 119 0.82 -7.19 8.81
C PHE A 119 1.02 -8.69 8.53
N ILE A 120 -0.01 -9.37 8.03
CA ILE A 120 0.15 -10.64 7.33
C ILE A 120 1.19 -10.44 6.21
N GLY A 121 2.13 -11.38 6.08
CA GLY A 121 3.20 -11.27 5.07
C GLY A 121 4.45 -10.52 5.53
N LEU A 122 4.42 -9.91 6.72
CA LEU A 122 5.60 -9.32 7.38
C LEU A 122 5.77 -9.83 8.80
N MET A 123 4.68 -9.99 9.53
CA MET A 123 4.66 -10.47 10.92
C MET A 123 3.83 -11.75 11.09
N GLY A 124 3.46 -12.38 9.99
CA GLY A 124 2.76 -13.66 9.87
C GLY A 124 2.88 -14.16 8.45
N ASP A 125 2.56 -15.44 8.18
CA ASP A 125 2.62 -16.02 6.84
C ASP A 125 1.61 -15.36 5.90
N GLY A 126 2.09 -14.89 4.73
CA GLY A 126 1.36 -14.05 3.79
C GLY A 126 0.98 -14.72 2.47
N GLY A 127 0.70 -13.87 1.46
CA GLY A 127 0.07 -14.23 0.20
C GLY A 127 1.02 -14.70 -0.91
N PHE A 128 2.34 -14.68 -0.74
CA PHE A 128 3.24 -15.31 -1.73
C PHE A 128 3.28 -16.84 -1.54
N ALA A 129 2.10 -17.45 -1.55
CA ALA A 129 1.87 -18.87 -1.45
C ALA A 129 0.59 -19.27 -2.18
N GLU A 130 0.46 -20.54 -2.55
CA GLU A 130 -0.78 -21.07 -3.16
C GLU A 130 -1.98 -20.91 -2.22
N GLN A 131 -1.74 -21.00 -0.90
CA GLN A 131 -2.78 -20.82 0.13
C GLN A 131 -2.25 -20.00 1.30
N ALA A 132 -3.13 -19.22 1.93
CA ALA A 132 -2.85 -18.45 3.13
C ALA A 132 -3.93 -18.65 4.19
N LEU A 133 -3.51 -18.73 5.46
CA LEU A 133 -4.44 -18.68 6.62
C LEU A 133 -4.65 -17.23 7.03
N VAL A 134 -5.91 -16.83 7.12
CA VAL A 134 -6.29 -15.45 7.36
C VAL A 134 -7.36 -15.38 8.46
N PRO A 135 -7.23 -14.53 9.47
CA PRO A 135 -8.34 -14.23 10.38
C PRO A 135 -9.56 -13.72 9.59
N ALA A 136 -10.73 -14.26 9.87
CA ALA A 136 -11.95 -13.95 9.12
C ALA A 136 -12.33 -12.46 9.14
N TYR A 137 -11.94 -11.73 10.21
CA TYR A 137 -12.20 -10.29 10.33
C TYR A 137 -11.40 -9.41 9.32
N MET A 138 -10.39 -9.98 8.67
CA MET A 138 -9.58 -9.30 7.65
C MET A 138 -10.19 -9.39 6.24
N LEU A 139 -11.30 -10.13 6.08
CA LEU A 139 -11.86 -10.43 4.78
C LEU A 139 -12.91 -9.41 4.34
N HIS A 140 -12.78 -8.95 3.11
CA HIS A 140 -13.77 -8.14 2.42
C HIS A 140 -14.25 -8.88 1.17
N ARG A 141 -15.58 -9.17 1.09
CA ARG A 141 -16.18 -9.85 -0.07
C ARG A 141 -16.05 -8.99 -1.32
N LEU A 142 -15.68 -9.63 -2.42
CA LEU A 142 -15.55 -8.98 -3.72
C LEU A 142 -16.78 -9.25 -4.58
N PRO A 143 -17.45 -8.23 -5.10
CA PRO A 143 -18.47 -8.40 -6.15
C PRO A 143 -17.87 -9.06 -7.40
N GLU A 144 -18.68 -9.80 -8.17
CA GLU A 144 -18.22 -10.53 -9.38
C GLU A 144 -17.51 -9.64 -10.41
N ARG A 145 -17.95 -8.39 -10.53
CA ARG A 145 -17.37 -7.41 -11.47
C ARG A 145 -16.00 -6.86 -11.06
N VAL A 146 -15.56 -7.11 -9.84
CA VAL A 146 -14.21 -6.73 -9.40
C VAL A 146 -13.26 -7.89 -9.68
N SER A 147 -12.28 -7.69 -10.56
CA SER A 147 -11.29 -8.72 -10.87
C SER A 147 -10.30 -8.91 -9.73
N PHE A 148 -9.72 -10.12 -9.60
CA PHE A 148 -8.66 -10.38 -8.63
C PHE A 148 -7.42 -9.51 -8.88
N LYS A 149 -7.10 -9.14 -10.14
CA LYS A 149 -6.01 -8.21 -10.44
C LYS A 149 -6.22 -6.84 -9.79
N GLN A 150 -7.44 -6.29 -9.87
CA GLN A 150 -7.78 -5.03 -9.21
C GLN A 150 -7.79 -5.18 -7.69
N ALA A 151 -8.32 -6.31 -7.19
CA ALA A 151 -8.40 -6.59 -5.76
C ALA A 151 -7.02 -6.72 -5.09
N ALA A 152 -5.98 -7.22 -5.78
CA ALA A 152 -4.62 -7.28 -5.27
C ALA A 152 -3.93 -5.89 -5.16
N VAL A 153 -4.55 -4.83 -5.72
CA VAL A 153 -4.07 -3.44 -5.59
C VAL A 153 -4.90 -2.66 -4.56
N LEU A 154 -5.88 -3.29 -3.90
CA LEU A 154 -6.70 -2.63 -2.87
C LEU A 154 -5.87 -2.21 -1.66
N GLU A 155 -4.90 -3.02 -1.25
CA GLU A 155 -4.08 -2.71 -0.09
C GLU A 155 -3.31 -1.39 -0.28
N PRO A 156 -2.46 -1.20 -1.31
CA PRO A 156 -1.81 0.09 -1.52
C PRO A 156 -2.79 1.23 -1.84
N ALA A 157 -3.95 0.94 -2.43
CA ALA A 157 -5.00 1.93 -2.61
C ALA A 157 -5.59 2.36 -1.26
N ALA A 158 -5.71 1.46 -0.30
CA ALA A 158 -6.15 1.77 1.06
C ALA A 158 -5.15 2.68 1.80
N VAL A 159 -3.84 2.45 1.63
CA VAL A 159 -2.78 3.35 2.14
C VAL A 159 -2.95 4.76 1.58
N ALA A 160 -3.06 4.91 0.26
CA ALA A 160 -3.22 6.21 -0.38
C ALA A 160 -4.55 6.89 0.00
N TYR A 161 -5.64 6.13 0.06
CA TYR A 161 -6.95 6.66 0.43
C TYR A 161 -7.00 7.11 1.89
N HIS A 162 -6.35 6.38 2.78
CA HIS A 162 -6.22 6.76 4.18
C HIS A 162 -5.37 8.02 4.33
N ALA A 163 -4.26 8.15 3.60
CA ALA A 163 -3.44 9.36 3.58
C ALA A 163 -4.24 10.60 3.11
N LEU A 164 -5.08 10.45 2.10
CA LEU A 164 -6.04 11.49 1.69
C LEU A 164 -7.03 11.82 2.80
N ASN A 165 -7.49 10.85 3.58
CA ASN A 165 -8.40 11.05 4.70
C ASN A 165 -7.73 11.72 5.92
N GLN A 166 -6.39 11.67 6.03
CA GLN A 166 -5.65 12.41 7.05
C GLN A 166 -5.51 13.91 6.68
N SER A 167 -5.63 14.26 5.40
CA SER A 167 -5.57 15.65 4.94
C SER A 167 -6.93 16.37 5.06
N SER A 168 -6.88 17.70 5.00
CA SER A 168 -8.06 18.54 4.86
C SER A 168 -8.40 18.87 3.40
N LEU A 169 -7.80 18.18 2.43
CA LEU A 169 -7.93 18.43 0.99
C LEU A 169 -9.37 18.27 0.50
N LEU A 170 -9.90 19.30 -0.14
CA LEU A 170 -11.24 19.35 -0.72
C LEU A 170 -11.19 19.54 -2.24
N ALA A 171 -12.32 19.37 -2.92
CA ALA A 171 -12.43 19.44 -4.37
C ALA A 171 -11.92 20.75 -5.00
N GLY A 172 -12.07 21.90 -4.33
CA GLY A 172 -11.59 23.19 -4.83
C GLY A 172 -10.12 23.51 -4.56
N ASP A 173 -9.46 22.69 -3.77
CA ASP A 173 -8.08 22.90 -3.34
C ASP A 173 -7.06 22.46 -4.41
N SER A 174 -5.80 22.73 -4.12
CA SER A 174 -4.65 22.30 -4.92
C SER A 174 -3.74 21.38 -4.11
N CYS A 175 -3.19 20.37 -4.75
CA CYS A 175 -2.21 19.51 -4.10
C CYS A 175 -1.03 19.17 -5.00
N VAL A 176 0.06 18.75 -4.35
CA VAL A 176 1.21 18.15 -5.02
C VAL A 176 1.55 16.79 -4.39
N VAL A 177 1.97 15.86 -5.23
CA VAL A 177 2.45 14.54 -4.81
C VAL A 177 3.92 14.41 -5.19
N PHE A 178 4.78 14.25 -4.18
CA PHE A 178 6.21 14.00 -4.35
C PHE A 178 6.50 12.49 -4.25
N GLY A 179 7.05 11.93 -5.33
CA GLY A 179 7.25 10.49 -5.49
C GLY A 179 6.05 9.82 -6.15
N LEU A 180 6.24 9.33 -7.38
CA LEU A 180 5.20 8.69 -8.20
C LEU A 180 5.43 7.17 -8.30
N GLY A 181 5.83 6.56 -7.18
CA GLY A 181 5.70 5.12 -6.98
C GLY A 181 4.23 4.70 -6.90
N PRO A 182 3.93 3.44 -6.57
CA PRO A 182 2.55 2.94 -6.48
C PRO A 182 1.65 3.84 -5.62
N ILE A 183 2.13 4.24 -4.44
CA ILE A 183 1.35 5.08 -3.50
C ILE A 183 1.11 6.48 -4.08
N GLY A 184 2.15 7.12 -4.65
CA GLY A 184 1.99 8.47 -5.21
C GLY A 184 1.05 8.51 -6.41
N LEU A 185 1.12 7.51 -7.31
CA LEU A 185 0.19 7.40 -8.43
C LEU A 185 -1.25 7.13 -7.97
N LEU A 186 -1.42 6.33 -6.91
CA LEU A 186 -2.72 6.11 -6.27
C LEU A 186 -3.25 7.38 -5.61
N LEU A 187 -2.40 8.20 -4.97
CA LEU A 187 -2.79 9.50 -4.44
C LEU A 187 -3.30 10.42 -5.54
N VAL A 188 -2.62 10.50 -6.69
CA VAL A 188 -3.08 11.28 -7.87
C VAL A 188 -4.45 10.80 -8.34
N LEU A 189 -4.60 9.49 -8.58
CA LEU A 189 -5.83 8.88 -9.07
C LEU A 189 -7.01 9.12 -8.09
N LEU A 190 -6.80 8.89 -6.81
CA LEU A 190 -7.84 8.99 -5.78
C LEU A 190 -8.17 10.44 -5.44
N ALA A 191 -7.21 11.37 -5.47
CA ALA A 191 -7.47 12.81 -5.34
C ALA A 191 -8.33 13.31 -6.52
N ARG A 192 -8.01 12.87 -7.75
CA ARG A 192 -8.83 13.19 -8.94
C ARG A 192 -10.25 12.65 -8.79
N LEU A 193 -10.41 11.41 -8.34
CA LEU A 193 -11.72 10.81 -8.08
C LEU A 193 -12.53 11.56 -7.01
N ARG A 194 -11.85 12.15 -6.01
CA ARG A 194 -12.45 13.01 -4.97
C ARG A 194 -12.86 14.39 -5.49
N GLY A 195 -12.54 14.71 -6.75
CA GLY A 195 -12.91 15.97 -7.40
C GLY A 195 -11.86 17.08 -7.28
N VAL A 196 -10.66 16.77 -6.80
CA VAL A 196 -9.55 17.72 -6.85
C VAL A 196 -9.10 17.90 -8.29
N GLU A 197 -9.09 19.12 -8.78
CA GLU A 197 -8.74 19.43 -10.18
C GLU A 197 -7.28 19.85 -10.34
N ARG A 198 -6.73 20.57 -9.36
CA ARG A 198 -5.36 21.11 -9.39
C ARG A 198 -4.41 20.15 -8.67
N ILE A 199 -4.02 19.07 -9.37
CA ILE A 199 -3.12 18.05 -8.86
C ILE A 199 -1.78 18.14 -9.60
N TYR A 200 -0.71 18.40 -8.87
CA TYR A 200 0.64 18.45 -9.40
C TYR A 200 1.40 17.18 -8.96
N ALA A 201 2.21 16.63 -9.85
CA ALA A 201 2.94 15.40 -9.61
C ALA A 201 4.44 15.64 -9.83
N VAL A 202 5.29 15.10 -8.95
CA VAL A 202 6.75 15.31 -9.01
C VAL A 202 7.45 13.96 -8.86
N ASP A 203 8.30 13.63 -9.84
CA ASP A 203 9.17 12.44 -9.79
C ASP A 203 10.40 12.66 -10.69
N LEU A 204 11.44 11.88 -10.48
CA LEU A 204 12.63 11.86 -11.33
C LEU A 204 12.39 11.09 -12.63
N ASP A 205 11.54 10.04 -12.59
CA ASP A 205 11.27 9.15 -13.70
C ASP A 205 10.24 9.76 -14.69
N PRO A 206 10.58 9.92 -15.97
CA PRO A 206 9.69 10.52 -16.97
C PRO A 206 8.45 9.65 -17.28
N GLU A 207 8.55 8.31 -17.22
CA GLU A 207 7.42 7.43 -17.49
C GLU A 207 6.40 7.48 -16.33
N ARG A 208 6.85 7.57 -15.10
CA ARG A 208 5.98 7.80 -13.94
C ARG A 208 5.28 9.15 -14.02
N ARG A 209 5.99 10.20 -14.45
CA ARG A 209 5.37 11.52 -14.69
C ARG A 209 4.31 11.46 -15.78
N ARG A 210 4.58 10.74 -16.90
CA ARG A 210 3.60 10.53 -17.97
C ARG A 210 2.36 9.79 -17.47
N LEU A 211 2.54 8.73 -16.70
CA LEU A 211 1.43 7.97 -16.12
C LEU A 211 0.60 8.83 -15.13
N ALA A 212 1.24 9.68 -14.33
CA ALA A 212 0.53 10.59 -13.43
C ALA A 212 -0.41 11.55 -14.19
N LEU A 213 0.01 12.07 -15.35
CA LEU A 213 -0.85 12.87 -16.23
C LEU A 213 -2.06 12.07 -16.73
N GLU A 214 -1.84 10.82 -17.12
CA GLU A 214 -2.92 9.92 -17.58
C GLU A 214 -3.90 9.55 -16.45
N LEU A 215 -3.42 9.55 -15.19
CA LEU A 215 -4.23 9.29 -14.00
C LEU A 215 -4.96 10.54 -13.48
N GLY A 216 -4.69 11.71 -14.08
CA GLY A 216 -5.44 12.92 -13.79
C GLY A 216 -4.66 14.06 -13.12
N ALA A 217 -3.33 13.99 -13.07
CA ALA A 217 -2.53 15.14 -12.68
C ALA A 217 -2.66 16.27 -13.71
N SER A 218 -2.73 17.52 -13.24
CA SER A 218 -2.83 18.72 -14.09
C SER A 218 -1.49 19.09 -14.72
N ALA A 219 -0.39 18.80 -14.01
CA ALA A 219 0.97 18.89 -14.50
C ALA A 219 1.88 17.89 -13.77
N ALA A 220 2.92 17.45 -14.45
CA ALA A 220 3.94 16.58 -13.90
C ALA A 220 5.33 17.19 -14.13
N LEU A 221 6.10 17.34 -13.05
CA LEU A 221 7.34 18.10 -13.00
C LEU A 221 8.52 17.17 -12.69
N ASP A 222 9.68 17.55 -13.21
CA ASP A 222 10.92 16.86 -12.90
C ASP A 222 11.40 17.23 -11.49
N GLY A 223 11.57 16.24 -10.61
CA GLY A 223 12.08 16.43 -9.26
C GLY A 223 13.53 16.93 -9.20
N ALA A 224 14.29 16.78 -10.31
CA ALA A 224 15.66 17.29 -10.43
C ALA A 224 15.74 18.73 -10.98
N ASP A 225 14.60 19.34 -11.37
CA ASP A 225 14.59 20.70 -11.89
C ASP A 225 15.01 21.71 -10.80
N PRO A 226 16.09 22.46 -10.96
CA PRO A 226 16.51 23.46 -9.97
C PRO A 226 15.49 24.59 -9.77
N GLN A 227 14.56 24.77 -10.70
CA GLN A 227 13.46 25.74 -10.62
C GLN A 227 12.13 25.13 -10.14
N LEU A 228 12.12 23.90 -9.64
CA LEU A 228 10.92 23.17 -9.24
C LEU A 228 10.03 23.99 -8.30
N GLN A 229 10.59 24.61 -7.26
CA GLN A 229 9.83 25.41 -6.29
C GLN A 229 9.17 26.62 -6.94
N GLU A 230 9.89 27.32 -7.81
CA GLU A 230 9.35 28.49 -8.52
C GLU A 230 8.22 28.07 -9.49
N ARG A 231 8.39 26.96 -10.21
CA ARG A 231 7.35 26.40 -11.08
C ARG A 231 6.10 25.99 -10.32
N LEU A 232 6.25 25.35 -9.16
CA LEU A 232 5.11 24.98 -8.30
C LEU A 232 4.37 26.24 -7.82
N ARG A 233 5.08 27.30 -7.43
CA ARG A 233 4.47 28.57 -7.03
C ARG A 233 3.69 29.24 -8.17
N GLN A 234 4.25 29.24 -9.38
CA GLN A 234 3.59 29.81 -10.56
C GLN A 234 2.32 29.04 -10.92
N LEU A 235 2.35 27.69 -10.84
CA LEU A 235 1.21 26.83 -11.13
C LEU A 235 0.10 26.91 -10.05
N SER A 236 0.46 27.23 -8.81
CA SER A 236 -0.45 27.22 -7.66
C SER A 236 -0.94 28.60 -7.23
N ASP A 237 -0.58 29.65 -7.96
CA ASP A 237 -0.95 31.05 -7.63
C ASP A 237 -0.50 31.44 -6.19
N GLY A 238 0.75 31.13 -5.88
CA GLY A 238 1.40 31.56 -4.63
C GLY A 238 1.59 30.49 -3.56
N GLY A 239 1.15 29.25 -3.78
CA GLY A 239 1.38 28.09 -2.89
C GLY A 239 0.23 27.10 -2.88
N LEU A 240 0.53 25.89 -2.48
CA LEU A 240 -0.38 24.74 -2.52
C LEU A 240 -1.09 24.56 -1.17
N ASP A 241 -2.31 24.03 -1.21
CA ASP A 241 -3.08 23.71 0.00
C ASP A 241 -2.49 22.49 0.72
N THR A 242 -2.20 21.44 -0.03
CA THR A 242 -1.71 20.16 0.52
C THR A 242 -0.54 19.62 -0.29
N ALA A 243 0.47 19.08 0.38
CA ALA A 243 1.54 18.31 -0.21
C ALA A 243 1.54 16.89 0.36
N PHE A 244 1.64 15.88 -0.50
CA PHE A 244 1.85 14.47 -0.10
C PHE A 244 3.30 14.09 -0.36
N GLU A 245 4.00 13.63 0.67
CA GLU A 245 5.34 13.11 0.56
C GLU A 245 5.28 11.57 0.53
N ALA A 246 5.56 10.97 -0.63
CA ALA A 246 5.48 9.53 -0.90
C ALA A 246 6.79 8.96 -1.49
N ALA A 247 7.88 9.73 -1.48
CA ALA A 247 9.20 9.31 -1.95
C ALA A 247 10.12 8.84 -0.82
N GLY A 248 9.88 9.31 0.42
CA GLY A 248 10.65 8.93 1.59
C GLY A 248 12.05 9.56 1.64
N THR A 249 12.23 10.83 1.21
CA THR A 249 13.54 11.47 1.23
C THR A 249 13.54 12.84 1.92
N GLN A 250 14.68 13.22 2.49
CA GLN A 250 14.88 14.55 3.07
C GLN A 250 14.58 15.68 2.06
N GLN A 251 14.97 15.48 0.79
CA GLN A 251 14.81 16.50 -0.25
C GLN A 251 13.33 16.71 -0.58
N THR A 252 12.56 15.64 -0.77
CA THR A 252 11.13 15.73 -1.08
C THR A 252 10.32 16.29 0.07
N LEU A 253 10.67 15.97 1.33
CA LEU A 253 10.09 16.60 2.50
C LEU A 253 10.35 18.12 2.51
N SER A 254 11.59 18.54 2.23
CA SER A 254 11.92 19.97 2.16
C SER A 254 11.08 20.66 1.07
N HIS A 255 10.98 20.05 -0.11
CA HIS A 255 10.14 20.59 -1.20
C HIS A 255 8.67 20.66 -0.81
N ALA A 256 8.13 19.63 -0.16
CA ALA A 256 6.75 19.56 0.29
C ALA A 256 6.39 20.68 1.28
N LEU A 257 7.30 21.01 2.21
CA LEU A 257 7.06 22.10 3.17
C LEU A 257 7.16 23.49 2.55
N HIS A 258 8.08 23.70 1.59
CA HIS A 258 8.33 25.03 1.01
C HIS A 258 7.40 25.39 -0.16
N CYS A 259 6.65 24.44 -0.73
CA CYS A 259 5.68 24.72 -1.78
C CYS A 259 4.28 25.10 -1.27
N LEU A 260 4.05 25.00 0.03
CA LEU A 260 2.75 25.28 0.64
C LEU A 260 2.46 26.79 0.72
N ARG A 261 1.17 27.14 0.60
CA ARG A 261 0.69 28.44 1.06
C ARG A 261 0.72 28.52 2.60
N LYS A 262 0.56 29.71 3.15
CA LYS A 262 0.35 29.87 4.60
C LYS A 262 -0.91 29.11 5.04
N GLY A 263 -0.80 28.42 6.16
CA GLY A 263 -1.85 27.54 6.67
C GLY A 263 -2.02 26.21 5.92
N GLY A 264 -1.15 25.92 4.95
CA GLY A 264 -1.15 24.64 4.21
C GLY A 264 -0.64 23.46 5.04
N GLU A 265 -0.69 22.28 4.44
CA GLU A 265 -0.33 21.04 5.13
C GLU A 265 0.51 20.09 4.29
N THR A 266 1.39 19.34 4.94
CA THR A 266 2.10 18.20 4.35
C THR A 266 1.67 16.92 5.05
N VAL A 267 1.35 15.88 4.27
CA VAL A 267 1.07 14.52 4.76
C VAL A 267 2.26 13.63 4.40
N LEU A 268 2.95 13.09 5.41
CA LEU A 268 4.01 12.11 5.24
C LEU A 268 3.42 10.71 5.07
N VAL A 269 3.77 10.06 3.97
CA VAL A 269 3.37 8.69 3.64
C VAL A 269 4.61 7.83 3.36
N GLY A 270 5.64 8.42 2.75
CA GLY A 270 6.91 7.76 2.47
C GLY A 270 7.65 7.40 3.76
N LEU A 271 8.16 6.17 3.82
CA LEU A 271 8.99 5.73 4.94
C LEU A 271 10.39 6.34 4.81
N MET A 272 10.80 7.09 5.82
CA MET A 272 12.12 7.72 5.89
C MET A 272 12.67 7.64 7.31
N GLY A 273 14.00 7.72 7.44
CA GLY A 273 14.65 7.78 8.73
C GLY A 273 14.58 9.16 9.38
N GLU A 274 15.63 9.52 10.11
CA GLU A 274 15.74 10.85 10.72
C GLU A 274 15.82 11.94 9.65
N VAL A 275 15.04 13.02 9.83
CA VAL A 275 14.94 14.15 8.90
C VAL A 275 15.03 15.47 9.63
N HIS A 276 15.45 16.52 8.93
CA HIS A 276 15.58 17.88 9.44
C HIS A 276 14.67 18.85 8.67
N PHE A 277 14.06 19.78 9.37
CA PHE A 277 13.26 20.85 8.77
C PHE A 277 13.41 22.17 9.54
N ASP A 278 13.16 23.28 8.87
CA ASP A 278 13.16 24.61 9.48
C ASP A 278 11.87 24.84 10.29
N ALA A 279 11.98 24.72 11.62
CA ALA A 279 10.84 24.90 12.52
C ALA A 279 10.34 26.35 12.49
N PHE A 280 11.23 27.35 12.26
CA PHE A 280 10.80 28.75 12.11
C PHE A 280 9.91 28.94 10.89
N HIS A 281 10.24 28.27 9.77
CA HIS A 281 9.41 28.27 8.58
C HIS A 281 8.00 27.72 8.85
N LEU A 282 7.91 26.58 9.59
CA LEU A 282 6.61 26.00 9.96
C LEU A 282 5.78 26.95 10.81
N VAL A 283 6.36 27.49 11.87
CA VAL A 283 5.66 28.37 12.81
C VAL A 283 5.23 29.69 12.13
N ASN A 284 6.12 30.31 11.35
CA ASN A 284 5.87 31.61 10.73
C ASN A 284 4.82 31.56 9.60
N ASN A 285 4.55 30.36 9.07
CA ASN A 285 3.54 30.14 8.03
C ASN A 285 2.35 29.31 8.53
N GLU A 286 2.27 28.97 9.81
CA GLU A 286 1.23 28.09 10.41
C GLU A 286 1.04 26.80 9.63
N LEU A 287 2.13 26.15 9.19
CA LEU A 287 2.06 24.92 8.44
C LEU A 287 1.75 23.73 9.33
N ARG A 288 1.02 22.77 8.80
CA ARG A 288 0.71 21.51 9.46
C ARG A 288 1.55 20.38 8.86
N LEU A 289 2.18 19.59 9.71
CA LEU A 289 2.89 18.37 9.33
C LEU A 289 2.12 17.17 9.92
N LEU A 290 1.52 16.38 9.04
CA LEU A 290 0.72 15.22 9.38
C LEU A 290 1.41 13.95 8.92
N SER A 291 1.02 12.80 9.43
CA SER A 291 1.53 11.50 9.01
C SER A 291 0.39 10.51 8.80
N SER A 292 0.65 9.49 8.00
CA SER A 292 -0.30 8.41 7.74
C SER A 292 0.41 7.07 7.91
N VAL A 293 -0.20 6.16 8.69
CA VAL A 293 0.29 4.79 8.86
C VAL A 293 -0.85 3.80 8.62
N GLY A 294 -0.59 2.78 7.80
CA GLY A 294 -1.59 1.78 7.47
C GLY A 294 -2.88 2.41 6.93
N TYR A 295 -4.02 1.89 7.36
CA TYR A 295 -5.35 2.39 6.98
C TYR A 295 -6.41 1.84 7.93
N ARG A 296 -7.60 2.43 7.88
CA ARG A 296 -8.78 1.92 8.61
C ARG A 296 -10.06 2.31 7.89
N HIS A 297 -11.04 1.39 7.89
CA HIS A 297 -12.41 1.62 7.41
C HIS A 297 -12.53 2.06 5.93
N VAL A 298 -11.52 1.77 5.08
CA VAL A 298 -11.48 2.25 3.69
C VAL A 298 -11.79 1.17 2.65
N TYR A 299 -11.58 -0.12 2.97
CA TYR A 299 -11.82 -1.21 2.02
C TYR A 299 -13.24 -1.26 1.45
N PRO A 300 -14.31 -1.15 2.24
CA PRO A 300 -15.67 -1.20 1.70
C PRO A 300 -15.94 -0.12 0.67
N GLU A 301 -15.47 1.11 0.90
CA GLU A 301 -15.65 2.22 -0.04
C GLU A 301 -14.85 2.01 -1.33
N LEU A 302 -13.60 1.57 -1.23
CA LEU A 302 -12.76 1.28 -2.40
C LEU A 302 -13.34 0.13 -3.24
N ILE A 303 -13.87 -0.92 -2.61
CA ILE A 303 -14.54 -2.02 -3.31
C ILE A 303 -15.79 -1.52 -4.04
N GLU A 304 -16.59 -0.64 -3.44
CA GLU A 304 -17.76 -0.05 -4.09
C GLU A 304 -17.35 0.84 -5.28
N LEU A 305 -16.28 1.61 -5.15
CA LEU A 305 -15.74 2.41 -6.25
C LEU A 305 -15.27 1.55 -7.42
N LEU A 306 -14.62 0.41 -7.16
CA LEU A 306 -14.26 -0.58 -8.17
C LEU A 306 -15.50 -1.22 -8.79
N ALA A 307 -16.44 -1.67 -7.97
CA ALA A 307 -17.66 -2.33 -8.41
C ALA A 307 -18.57 -1.43 -9.27
N SER A 308 -18.59 -0.12 -8.98
CA SER A 308 -19.30 0.88 -9.78
C SER A 308 -18.57 1.30 -11.05
N GLY A 309 -17.30 0.88 -11.26
CA GLY A 309 -16.47 1.28 -12.39
C GLY A 309 -15.93 2.71 -12.29
N ARG A 310 -16.10 3.38 -11.14
CA ARG A 310 -15.55 4.73 -10.91
C ARG A 310 -14.06 4.72 -10.63
N LEU A 311 -13.53 3.62 -10.12
CA LEU A 311 -12.11 3.39 -9.88
C LEU A 311 -11.62 2.24 -10.75
N ASP A 312 -10.47 2.40 -11.40
CA ASP A 312 -9.78 1.34 -12.14
C ASP A 312 -8.33 1.25 -11.69
N LEU A 313 -8.03 0.22 -10.90
CA LEU A 313 -6.69 -0.05 -10.38
C LEU A 313 -5.84 -0.89 -11.35
N SER A 314 -6.42 -1.46 -12.41
CA SER A 314 -5.70 -2.30 -13.37
C SER A 314 -4.60 -1.54 -14.11
N ARG A 315 -4.77 -0.23 -14.28
CA ARG A 315 -3.80 0.67 -14.94
C ARG A 315 -2.44 0.76 -14.23
N LEU A 316 -2.38 0.39 -12.97
CA LEU A 316 -1.16 0.38 -12.17
C LEU A 316 -0.40 -0.94 -12.26
N VAL A 317 -1.06 -2.02 -12.69
CA VAL A 317 -0.44 -3.34 -12.82
C VAL A 317 0.41 -3.39 -14.08
N THR A 318 1.73 -3.37 -13.91
CA THR A 318 2.68 -3.38 -15.02
C THR A 318 3.14 -4.78 -15.41
N ARG A 319 3.05 -5.74 -14.48
CA ARG A 319 3.50 -7.12 -14.72
C ARG A 319 2.77 -8.11 -13.83
N CYS A 320 2.54 -9.33 -14.36
CA CYS A 320 2.10 -10.49 -13.60
C CYS A 320 3.12 -11.62 -13.78
N LEU A 321 3.47 -12.31 -12.70
CA LEU A 321 4.48 -13.37 -12.64
C LEU A 321 3.89 -14.63 -12.00
N ALA A 322 4.39 -15.80 -12.39
CA ALA A 322 4.19 -17.02 -11.61
C ALA A 322 5.01 -16.94 -10.30
N LEU A 323 4.62 -17.75 -9.30
CA LEU A 323 5.29 -17.78 -7.99
C LEU A 323 6.78 -18.11 -8.10
N GLU A 324 7.13 -19.02 -9.00
CA GLU A 324 8.51 -19.47 -9.26
C GLU A 324 9.41 -18.38 -9.84
N GLN A 325 8.80 -17.39 -10.52
CA GLN A 325 9.50 -16.28 -11.15
C GLN A 325 9.68 -15.07 -10.22
N ALA A 326 9.03 -15.08 -9.05
CA ALA A 326 8.90 -13.90 -8.22
C ALA A 326 10.24 -13.37 -7.70
N VAL A 327 11.20 -14.21 -7.35
CA VAL A 327 12.49 -13.76 -6.84
C VAL A 327 13.28 -13.04 -7.92
N GLU A 328 13.56 -13.69 -9.05
CA GLU A 328 14.42 -13.12 -10.10
C GLU A 328 13.74 -12.00 -10.88
N GLN A 329 12.50 -12.25 -11.35
CA GLN A 329 11.78 -11.33 -12.24
C GLN A 329 10.89 -10.34 -11.48
N GLY A 330 10.69 -10.53 -10.18
CA GLY A 330 9.97 -9.65 -9.28
C GLY A 330 10.94 -8.87 -8.38
N PHE A 331 11.41 -9.48 -7.32
CA PHE A 331 12.22 -8.81 -6.28
C PHE A 331 13.53 -8.23 -6.84
N GLU A 332 14.36 -9.03 -7.49
CA GLU A 332 15.64 -8.56 -8.05
C GLU A 332 15.44 -7.53 -9.16
N ALA A 333 14.48 -7.76 -10.05
CA ALA A 333 14.19 -6.82 -11.12
C ALA A 333 13.71 -5.47 -10.59
N LEU A 334 12.82 -5.42 -9.58
CA LEU A 334 12.33 -4.19 -8.97
C LEU A 334 13.40 -3.39 -8.21
N LEU A 335 14.43 -4.04 -7.72
CA LEU A 335 15.56 -3.34 -7.10
C LEU A 335 16.42 -2.61 -8.14
N GLN A 336 16.48 -3.12 -9.38
CA GLN A 336 17.31 -2.59 -10.46
C GLN A 336 16.52 -1.66 -11.40
N ASP A 337 15.27 -2.02 -11.73
CA ASP A 337 14.40 -1.30 -12.66
C ASP A 337 13.26 -0.60 -11.92
N LYS A 338 13.29 0.73 -11.91
CA LYS A 338 12.27 1.57 -11.28
C LYS A 338 11.08 1.90 -12.20
N SER A 339 11.07 1.45 -13.44
CA SER A 339 9.96 1.69 -14.39
C SER A 339 8.70 0.91 -14.05
N GLN A 340 8.84 -0.23 -13.33
CA GLN A 340 7.70 -1.03 -12.89
C GLN A 340 6.94 -0.31 -11.75
N ILE A 341 5.61 -0.34 -11.83
CA ILE A 341 4.76 0.29 -10.81
C ILE A 341 4.24 -0.77 -9.84
N LYS A 342 3.39 -1.70 -10.31
CA LYS A 342 2.88 -2.80 -9.49
C LYS A 342 3.10 -4.12 -10.21
N VAL A 343 3.88 -4.98 -9.58
CA VAL A 343 4.12 -6.36 -10.03
C VAL A 343 3.26 -7.28 -9.17
N LEU A 344 2.43 -8.09 -9.80
CA LEU A 344 1.61 -9.11 -9.15
C LEU A 344 2.23 -10.47 -9.32
N VAL A 345 2.23 -11.25 -8.26
CA VAL A 345 2.57 -12.69 -8.28
C VAL A 345 1.25 -13.46 -8.28
N ASN A 346 1.13 -14.44 -9.17
CA ASN A 346 0.00 -15.35 -9.27
C ASN A 346 0.41 -16.75 -8.81
N PRO A 347 0.11 -17.12 -7.56
CA PRO A 347 0.45 -18.44 -7.05
C PRO A 347 -0.49 -19.55 -7.56
N THR A 348 -1.70 -19.20 -8.01
CA THR A 348 -2.71 -20.15 -8.46
C THR A 348 -3.31 -19.70 -9.81
N PRO A 349 -2.64 -20.01 -10.94
CA PRO A 349 -3.07 -19.54 -12.27
C PRO A 349 -4.51 -19.89 -12.63
N ALA A 350 -4.97 -21.08 -12.30
CA ALA A 350 -6.35 -21.51 -12.60
C ALA A 350 -7.43 -20.67 -11.91
N LEU A 351 -7.13 -20.06 -10.75
CA LEU A 351 -8.09 -19.18 -10.06
C LEU A 351 -8.09 -17.76 -10.64
N ALA A 352 -6.97 -17.33 -11.21
CA ALA A 352 -6.83 -15.99 -11.74
C ALA A 352 -7.56 -15.77 -13.07
N GLU A 353 -7.84 -16.85 -13.80
CA GLU A 353 -8.57 -16.87 -15.08
C GLU A 353 -10.09 -16.99 -14.90
N ALA A 354 -10.55 -17.32 -13.70
CA ALA A 354 -11.95 -17.44 -13.32
C ALA A 354 -12.52 -16.09 -12.84
#